data_a8f478b9ca24afd458007ac7360379d7
#
_entry.id   a8f478b9ca24afd458007ac7360379d7
#
_cell.length_a   1.000
_cell.length_b   1.000
_cell.length_c   1.000
_cell.angle_alpha   90.00
_cell.angle_beta   90.00
_cell.angle_gamma   90.00
#
_symmetry.space_group_name_H-M   'P 1'
#
loop_
_entity.id
_entity.type
_entity.pdbx_description
1 polymer ?
#
loop_
_entity_poly.entity_id
_entity_poly.type
_entity_poly.pdbx_seq_one_letter_code
_entity_poly.pdbx_strand_id
1 'polypeptide(L)'
;MDPGAKILSLEQMDQWVAAEKAAGRRIGFTCGSFDLLHAGHVQYLAAARDLCDRLLVAVNSDASVSRYKNPLRPIVPERERMYVVAGLASVDAVTLLEDDRPLSLLLRWKPDLYIKGGDYQADELRSGEDVRAYGGKVEVIRPGFDTSSSKVIERIGTLATHAQPEAASAAQARGLVLLDRDGTLIRNIPFLHDPANVEILPGVIEGLLKLQAAGLQLAIVSNQQGIGLGYFTVQDFIAVNQAMLRELGARGIRISKIYFCPHSLAEQCACRKPAAGMLVRAMRDFKAAPEQTFLMGDSDEDMQAGAAAGCRTVRADEGAFGPATQLILSLLPDLVT
;
A
#
# COMPACT_ATOMS: atom_id res chain seq x y z
N MET A 1 2.97 -17.05 -28.77
CA MET A 1 4.11 -17.68 -28.04
C MET A 1 3.75 -17.64 -26.55
N ASP A 2 3.90 -18.76 -25.84
CA ASP A 2 3.62 -18.80 -24.40
C ASP A 2 4.63 -17.92 -23.62
N PRO A 3 4.20 -16.91 -22.86
CA PRO A 3 5.08 -16.12 -22.01
C PRO A 3 5.92 -16.97 -21.04
N GLY A 4 5.37 -18.10 -20.56
CA GLY A 4 6.08 -19.02 -19.67
C GLY A 4 7.40 -19.54 -20.21
N ALA A 5 7.52 -19.64 -21.53
CA ALA A 5 8.77 -20.08 -22.18
C ALA A 5 9.95 -19.09 -22.01
N LYS A 6 9.69 -17.84 -21.63
CA LYS A 6 10.71 -16.83 -21.34
C LYS A 6 11.13 -16.80 -19.85
N ILE A 7 10.41 -17.51 -18.97
CA ILE A 7 10.71 -17.56 -17.54
C ILE A 7 11.72 -18.68 -17.31
N LEU A 8 12.93 -18.30 -16.92
CA LEU A 8 14.07 -19.22 -16.83
C LEU A 8 14.57 -19.33 -15.37
N SER A 9 14.96 -20.57 -14.97
CA SER A 9 15.73 -20.76 -13.74
C SER A 9 17.12 -20.11 -13.87
N LEU A 10 17.86 -20.00 -12.77
CA LEU A 10 19.21 -19.43 -12.82
C LEU A 10 20.14 -20.23 -13.75
N GLU A 11 20.05 -21.57 -13.73
CA GLU A 11 20.85 -22.46 -14.59
C GLU A 11 20.45 -22.32 -16.07
N GLN A 12 19.15 -22.24 -16.36
CA GLN A 12 18.67 -22.00 -17.71
C GLN A 12 19.10 -20.62 -18.22
N MET A 13 19.10 -19.62 -17.34
CA MET A 13 19.54 -18.28 -17.66
C MET A 13 21.03 -18.22 -17.94
N ASP A 14 21.88 -18.98 -17.21
CA ASP A 14 23.30 -19.10 -17.53
C ASP A 14 23.53 -19.60 -18.97
N GLN A 15 22.78 -20.64 -19.36
CA GLN A 15 22.86 -21.21 -20.72
C GLN A 15 22.38 -20.20 -21.76
N TRP A 16 21.27 -19.50 -21.47
CA TRP A 16 20.70 -18.50 -22.36
C TRP A 16 21.67 -17.33 -22.56
N VAL A 17 22.23 -16.77 -21.48
CA VAL A 17 23.21 -15.67 -21.54
C VAL A 17 24.47 -16.10 -22.32
N ALA A 18 24.96 -17.29 -22.05
CA ALA A 18 26.15 -17.82 -22.78
C ALA A 18 25.88 -17.95 -24.29
N ALA A 19 24.73 -18.47 -24.67
CA ALA A 19 24.32 -18.62 -26.08
C ALA A 19 24.16 -17.26 -26.77
N GLU A 20 23.52 -16.29 -26.11
CA GLU A 20 23.33 -14.97 -26.70
C GLU A 20 24.64 -14.20 -26.87
N LYS A 21 25.57 -14.31 -25.89
CA LYS A 21 26.93 -13.75 -26.01
C LYS A 21 27.75 -14.41 -27.09
N ALA A 22 27.70 -15.74 -27.21
CA ALA A 22 28.37 -16.47 -28.27
C ALA A 22 27.89 -16.08 -29.67
N ALA A 23 26.61 -15.66 -29.77
CA ALA A 23 26.01 -15.12 -30.98
C ALA A 23 26.34 -13.64 -31.23
N GLY A 24 27.19 -13.02 -30.41
CA GLY A 24 27.60 -11.61 -30.52
C GLY A 24 26.50 -10.60 -30.18
N ARG A 25 25.46 -11.01 -29.45
CA ARG A 25 24.35 -10.14 -29.11
C ARG A 25 24.62 -9.36 -27.80
N ARG A 26 24.31 -8.08 -27.81
CA ARG A 26 24.40 -7.22 -26.63
C ARG A 26 23.23 -7.48 -25.70
N ILE A 27 23.53 -7.80 -24.46
CA ILE A 27 22.53 -8.10 -23.43
C ILE A 27 22.32 -6.89 -22.52
N GLY A 28 21.08 -6.38 -22.50
CA GLY A 28 20.60 -5.45 -21.49
C GLY A 28 20.01 -6.20 -20.30
N PHE A 29 20.31 -5.73 -19.11
CA PHE A 29 19.77 -6.26 -17.85
C PHE A 29 19.05 -5.16 -17.10
N THR A 30 17.87 -5.47 -16.61
CA THR A 30 17.15 -4.63 -15.65
C THR A 30 16.52 -5.46 -14.54
N CYS A 31 16.21 -4.83 -13.42
CA CYS A 31 15.51 -5.48 -12.32
C CYS A 31 14.51 -4.54 -11.63
N GLY A 32 13.50 -5.13 -11.05
CA GLY A 32 12.50 -4.38 -10.28
C GLY A 32 11.41 -5.27 -9.70
N SER A 33 10.53 -4.68 -8.89
CA SER A 33 9.38 -5.39 -8.35
C SER A 33 8.32 -5.70 -9.40
N PHE A 34 8.12 -4.82 -10.35
CA PHE A 34 7.06 -4.89 -11.39
C PHE A 34 5.67 -5.24 -10.83
N ASP A 35 5.40 -4.74 -9.63
CA ASP A 35 4.15 -4.94 -8.93
C ASP A 35 3.10 -3.96 -9.46
N LEU A 36 1.96 -4.46 -9.93
CA LEU A 36 0.95 -3.70 -10.70
C LEU A 36 1.57 -3.04 -11.95
N LEU A 37 1.74 -3.84 -13.00
CA LEU A 37 2.28 -3.35 -14.28
C LEU A 37 1.41 -2.21 -14.83
N HIS A 38 2.07 -1.12 -15.25
CA HIS A 38 1.42 0.08 -15.78
C HIS A 38 2.19 0.64 -16.99
N ALA A 39 1.62 1.62 -17.68
CA ALA A 39 2.19 2.21 -18.90
C ALA A 39 3.67 2.62 -18.77
N GLY A 40 4.05 3.17 -17.61
CA GLY A 40 5.45 3.53 -17.34
C GLY A 40 6.41 2.35 -17.39
N HIS A 41 6.01 1.17 -16.88
CA HIS A 41 6.81 -0.05 -17.02
C HIS A 41 6.93 -0.51 -18.47
N VAL A 42 5.81 -0.49 -19.22
CA VAL A 42 5.80 -0.92 -20.63
C VAL A 42 6.71 -0.02 -21.47
N GLN A 43 6.58 1.30 -21.33
CA GLN A 43 7.43 2.27 -22.01
C GLN A 43 8.90 2.12 -21.66
N TYR A 44 9.18 1.97 -20.35
CA TYR A 44 10.54 1.77 -19.86
C TYR A 44 11.20 0.53 -20.46
N LEU A 45 10.50 -0.61 -20.42
CA LEU A 45 11.04 -1.87 -20.94
C LEU A 45 11.18 -1.85 -22.47
N ALA A 46 10.30 -1.15 -23.18
CA ALA A 46 10.47 -0.93 -24.62
C ALA A 46 11.71 -0.11 -24.92
N ALA A 47 11.88 1.03 -24.26
CA ALA A 47 13.07 1.86 -24.43
C ALA A 47 14.37 1.14 -24.00
N ALA A 48 14.32 0.30 -22.97
CA ALA A 48 15.45 -0.52 -22.57
C ALA A 48 15.84 -1.56 -23.66
N ARG A 49 14.84 -2.14 -24.29
CA ARG A 49 15.04 -3.11 -25.40
C ARG A 49 15.68 -2.46 -26.64
N ASP A 50 15.34 -1.20 -26.91
CA ASP A 50 15.92 -0.45 -28.04
C ASP A 50 17.44 -0.19 -27.88
N LEU A 51 17.96 -0.25 -26.66
CA LEU A 51 19.40 -0.06 -26.36
C LEU A 51 20.22 -1.35 -26.52
N CYS A 52 19.60 -2.52 -26.67
CA CYS A 52 20.28 -3.82 -26.68
C CYS A 52 19.62 -4.79 -27.67
N ASP A 53 20.30 -5.91 -27.95
CA ASP A 53 19.81 -6.95 -28.84
C ASP A 53 18.93 -7.95 -28.09
N ARG A 54 19.11 -8.07 -26.77
CA ARG A 54 18.33 -8.93 -25.87
C ARG A 54 18.14 -8.24 -24.54
N LEU A 55 16.90 -8.21 -24.06
CA LEU A 55 16.55 -7.66 -22.74
C LEU A 55 16.22 -8.78 -21.76
N LEU A 56 17.04 -8.91 -20.72
CA LEU A 56 16.85 -9.78 -19.57
C LEU A 56 16.27 -8.96 -18.42
N VAL A 57 15.18 -9.45 -17.82
CA VAL A 57 14.51 -8.81 -16.70
C VAL A 57 14.54 -9.72 -15.46
N ALA A 58 15.09 -9.22 -14.36
CA ALA A 58 15.04 -9.90 -13.06
C ALA A 58 13.92 -9.29 -12.20
N VAL A 59 12.94 -10.12 -11.83
CA VAL A 59 11.80 -9.71 -10.99
C VAL A 59 12.12 -10.04 -9.54
N ASN A 60 12.08 -9.04 -8.65
CA ASN A 60 12.31 -9.25 -7.22
C ASN A 60 11.29 -10.24 -6.64
N SER A 61 11.74 -11.18 -5.79
CA SER A 61 10.87 -12.10 -5.07
C SER A 61 9.92 -11.35 -4.14
N ASP A 62 8.84 -11.99 -3.75
CA ASP A 62 7.87 -11.41 -2.80
C ASP A 62 8.55 -11.06 -1.48
N ALA A 63 9.43 -11.95 -0.98
CA ALA A 63 10.22 -11.70 0.21
C ALA A 63 11.14 -10.49 0.07
N SER A 64 11.83 -10.33 -1.07
CA SER A 64 12.68 -9.18 -1.35
C SER A 64 11.87 -7.88 -1.37
N VAL A 65 10.74 -7.85 -2.10
CA VAL A 65 9.87 -6.65 -2.18
C VAL A 65 9.35 -6.25 -0.82
N SER A 66 8.93 -7.20 0.01
CA SER A 66 8.45 -6.95 1.37
C SER A 66 9.52 -6.31 2.26
N ARG A 67 10.79 -6.74 2.14
CA ARG A 67 11.90 -6.18 2.91
C ARG A 67 12.20 -4.72 2.57
N TYR A 68 12.29 -4.36 1.28
CA TYR A 68 12.77 -3.03 0.89
C TYR A 68 11.66 -2.00 0.62
N LYS A 69 10.40 -2.43 0.41
CA LYS A 69 9.27 -1.50 0.24
C LYS A 69 8.44 -1.36 1.52
N ASN A 70 7.69 -2.38 1.83
CA ASN A 70 6.96 -2.55 3.09
C ASN A 70 6.34 -3.96 3.12
N PRO A 71 5.93 -4.48 4.30
CA PRO A 71 5.33 -5.82 4.44
C PRO A 71 4.03 -6.05 3.65
N LEU A 72 3.37 -4.99 3.19
CA LEU A 72 2.13 -5.04 2.43
C LEU A 72 2.35 -5.19 0.92
N ARG A 73 3.60 -5.28 0.50
CA ARG A 73 4.01 -5.40 -0.90
C ARG A 73 4.79 -6.70 -1.10
N PRO A 74 4.69 -7.33 -2.26
CA PRO A 74 3.93 -6.92 -3.44
C PRO A 74 2.44 -7.25 -3.31
N ILE A 75 1.59 -6.63 -4.15
CA ILE A 75 0.17 -6.96 -4.28
C ILE A 75 -0.02 -8.19 -5.16
N VAL A 76 0.79 -8.30 -6.21
CA VAL A 76 0.75 -9.41 -7.17
C VAL A 76 1.88 -10.38 -6.85
N PRO A 77 1.60 -11.69 -6.67
CA PRO A 77 2.63 -12.71 -6.39
C PRO A 77 3.72 -12.76 -7.47
N GLU A 78 4.95 -13.09 -7.09
CA GLU A 78 6.12 -13.10 -7.98
C GLU A 78 5.91 -13.91 -9.26
N ARG A 79 5.26 -15.07 -9.16
CA ARG A 79 4.97 -15.94 -10.30
C ARG A 79 4.10 -15.23 -11.35
N GLU A 80 3.09 -14.51 -10.91
CA GLU A 80 2.20 -13.76 -11.80
C GLU A 80 2.91 -12.53 -12.38
N ARG A 81 3.70 -11.82 -11.54
CA ARG A 81 4.51 -10.67 -11.99
C ARG A 81 5.50 -11.07 -13.09
N MET A 82 6.21 -12.20 -12.91
CA MET A 82 7.11 -12.74 -13.92
C MET A 82 6.36 -13.09 -15.21
N TYR A 83 5.18 -13.71 -15.11
CA TYR A 83 4.39 -14.09 -16.29
C TYR A 83 3.92 -12.88 -17.10
N VAL A 84 3.43 -11.82 -16.40
CA VAL A 84 3.01 -10.57 -17.04
C VAL A 84 4.19 -9.86 -17.71
N VAL A 85 5.34 -9.78 -17.06
CA VAL A 85 6.56 -9.19 -17.64
C VAL A 85 7.05 -10.00 -18.84
N ALA A 86 7.04 -11.33 -18.77
CA ALA A 86 7.40 -12.22 -19.88
C ALA A 86 6.48 -12.09 -21.10
N GLY A 87 5.22 -11.68 -20.87
CA GLY A 87 4.24 -11.40 -21.93
C GLY A 87 4.56 -10.17 -22.78
N LEU A 88 5.46 -9.29 -22.31
CA LEU A 88 5.82 -8.11 -23.08
C LEU A 88 6.72 -8.46 -24.27
N ALA A 89 6.43 -7.85 -25.42
CA ALA A 89 7.22 -8.06 -26.65
C ALA A 89 8.67 -7.57 -26.50
N SER A 90 8.90 -6.56 -25.67
CA SER A 90 10.22 -5.99 -25.40
C SER A 90 11.09 -6.84 -24.48
N VAL A 91 10.58 -7.90 -23.87
CA VAL A 91 11.32 -8.75 -22.93
C VAL A 91 11.66 -10.08 -23.59
N ASP A 92 12.94 -10.47 -23.56
CA ASP A 92 13.41 -11.73 -24.17
C ASP A 92 13.54 -12.86 -23.14
N ALA A 93 13.93 -12.54 -21.88
CA ALA A 93 14.06 -13.52 -20.80
C ALA A 93 13.71 -12.90 -19.44
N VAL A 94 13.17 -13.71 -18.54
CA VAL A 94 12.77 -13.31 -17.18
C VAL A 94 13.30 -14.31 -16.17
N THR A 95 13.78 -13.82 -15.03
CA THR A 95 14.17 -14.67 -13.90
C THR A 95 13.78 -14.05 -12.56
N LEU A 96 13.85 -14.83 -11.49
CA LEU A 96 13.61 -14.35 -10.12
C LEU A 96 14.89 -13.72 -9.54
N LEU A 97 14.74 -12.62 -8.81
CA LEU A 97 15.78 -11.99 -8.00
C LEU A 97 15.40 -12.11 -6.51
N GLU A 98 16.07 -12.99 -5.79
CA GLU A 98 15.82 -13.21 -4.35
C GLU A 98 16.47 -12.15 -3.48
N ASP A 99 17.60 -11.60 -3.94
CA ASP A 99 18.31 -10.53 -3.26
C ASP A 99 17.59 -9.18 -3.38
N ASP A 100 17.83 -8.29 -2.43
CA ASP A 100 17.30 -6.91 -2.49
C ASP A 100 18.00 -6.07 -3.57
N ARG A 101 19.18 -6.51 -4.00
CA ARG A 101 20.01 -5.88 -5.03
C ARG A 101 20.47 -6.88 -6.08
N PRO A 102 20.62 -6.46 -7.32
CA PRO A 102 20.96 -7.36 -8.42
C PRO A 102 22.45 -7.70 -8.53
N LEU A 103 23.28 -7.36 -7.53
CA LEU A 103 24.74 -7.45 -7.65
C LEU A 103 25.21 -8.88 -7.96
N SER A 104 24.64 -9.89 -7.29
CA SER A 104 24.96 -11.30 -7.53
C SER A 104 24.72 -11.71 -8.99
N LEU A 105 23.59 -11.29 -9.57
CA LEU A 105 23.22 -11.57 -10.96
C LEU A 105 24.06 -10.76 -11.96
N LEU A 106 24.37 -9.50 -11.64
CA LEU A 106 25.23 -8.66 -12.48
C LEU A 106 26.64 -9.22 -12.59
N LEU A 107 27.22 -9.70 -11.49
CA LEU A 107 28.54 -10.32 -11.49
C LEU A 107 28.55 -11.71 -12.16
N ARG A 108 27.45 -12.47 -12.04
CA ARG A 108 27.28 -13.79 -12.65
C ARG A 108 27.21 -13.72 -14.17
N TRP A 109 26.38 -12.83 -14.70
CA TRP A 109 26.12 -12.78 -16.14
C TRP A 109 26.86 -11.68 -16.88
N LYS A 110 27.37 -10.68 -16.17
CA LYS A 110 28.14 -9.55 -16.76
C LYS A 110 27.44 -9.00 -18.02
N PRO A 111 26.20 -8.51 -17.93
CA PRO A 111 25.51 -7.95 -19.10
C PRO A 111 26.25 -6.73 -19.66
N ASP A 112 26.10 -6.47 -20.96
CA ASP A 112 26.72 -5.31 -21.61
C ASP A 112 26.15 -3.99 -21.12
N LEU A 113 24.84 -3.99 -20.76
CA LEU A 113 24.13 -2.82 -20.28
C LEU A 113 23.36 -3.16 -18.98
N TYR A 114 23.57 -2.38 -17.93
CA TYR A 114 22.70 -2.34 -16.76
C TYR A 114 21.77 -1.14 -16.87
N ILE A 115 20.47 -1.39 -17.02
CA ILE A 115 19.47 -0.36 -17.32
C ILE A 115 18.56 -0.18 -16.12
N LYS A 116 18.34 1.07 -15.71
CA LYS A 116 17.42 1.45 -14.64
C LYS A 116 16.42 2.52 -15.10
N GLY A 117 15.19 2.41 -14.62
CA GLY A 117 14.17 3.44 -14.80
C GLY A 117 14.10 4.35 -13.58
N GLY A 118 14.07 5.65 -13.78
CA GLY A 118 13.93 6.62 -12.69
C GLY A 118 14.64 7.95 -12.95
N ASP A 119 14.59 8.82 -11.95
CA ASP A 119 15.24 10.15 -11.98
C ASP A 119 16.64 10.12 -11.34
N TYR A 120 17.30 8.98 -11.35
CA TYR A 120 18.66 8.81 -10.82
C TYR A 120 19.71 9.33 -11.81
N GLN A 121 20.86 9.76 -11.29
CA GLN A 121 22.08 9.88 -12.10
C GLN A 121 22.74 8.49 -12.20
N ALA A 122 23.33 8.17 -13.36
CA ALA A 122 23.95 6.86 -13.58
C ALA A 122 25.10 6.57 -12.59
N ASP A 123 25.73 7.63 -12.07
CA ASP A 123 26.83 7.54 -11.09
C ASP A 123 26.34 7.31 -9.66
N GLU A 124 25.08 7.57 -9.37
CA GLU A 124 24.46 7.35 -8.04
C GLU A 124 24.02 5.89 -7.83
N LEU A 125 24.02 5.08 -8.88
CA LEU A 125 23.61 3.69 -8.80
C LEU A 125 24.71 2.85 -8.14
N ARG A 126 24.42 2.34 -6.93
CA ARG A 126 25.38 1.59 -6.09
C ARG A 126 26.05 0.40 -6.78
N SER A 127 25.39 -0.25 -7.75
CA SER A 127 25.97 -1.35 -8.55
C SER A 127 26.61 -0.84 -9.84
N GLY A 128 26.66 0.46 -10.07
CA GLY A 128 27.19 1.04 -11.30
C GLY A 128 28.70 0.88 -11.42
N GLU A 129 29.45 0.99 -10.31
CA GLU A 129 30.90 0.78 -10.27
C GLU A 129 31.26 -0.67 -10.59
N ASP A 130 30.53 -1.63 -10.00
CA ASP A 130 30.74 -3.06 -10.25
C ASP A 130 30.51 -3.40 -11.73
N VAL A 131 29.48 -2.80 -12.34
CA VAL A 131 29.18 -2.98 -13.77
C VAL A 131 30.32 -2.43 -14.64
N ARG A 132 30.79 -1.22 -14.35
CA ARG A 132 31.91 -0.60 -15.11
C ARG A 132 33.20 -1.38 -14.93
N ALA A 133 33.45 -1.98 -13.76
CA ALA A 133 34.63 -2.76 -13.46
C ALA A 133 34.81 -3.98 -14.39
N TYR A 134 33.73 -4.61 -14.86
CA TYR A 134 33.81 -5.69 -15.85
C TYR A 134 33.61 -5.22 -17.30
N GLY A 135 33.56 -3.91 -17.57
CA GLY A 135 33.42 -3.32 -18.90
C GLY A 135 31.99 -3.09 -19.38
N GLY A 136 30.98 -3.32 -18.52
CA GLY A 136 29.59 -3.00 -18.82
C GLY A 136 29.27 -1.50 -18.71
N LYS A 137 28.16 -1.08 -19.30
CA LYS A 137 27.66 0.30 -19.25
C LYS A 137 26.42 0.39 -18.37
N VAL A 138 26.20 1.56 -17.77
CA VAL A 138 25.01 1.88 -16.97
C VAL A 138 24.20 2.92 -17.69
N GLU A 139 22.92 2.64 -17.92
CA GLU A 139 21.99 3.53 -18.60
C GLU A 139 20.77 3.80 -17.71
N VAL A 140 20.35 5.06 -17.67
CA VAL A 140 19.15 5.49 -16.91
C VAL A 140 18.11 6.02 -17.87
N ILE A 141 16.93 5.40 -17.87
CA ILE A 141 15.80 5.80 -18.69
C ILE A 141 14.78 6.55 -17.84
N ARG A 142 14.48 7.78 -18.20
CA ARG A 142 13.42 8.55 -17.54
C ARG A 142 12.06 8.13 -18.06
N PRO A 143 11.11 7.76 -17.18
CA PRO A 143 9.76 7.42 -17.61
C PRO A 143 9.07 8.65 -18.21
N GLY A 144 8.41 8.49 -19.35
CA GLY A 144 7.60 9.54 -19.97
C GLY A 144 6.20 9.68 -19.37
N PHE A 145 5.77 8.70 -18.55
CA PHE A 145 4.48 8.72 -17.85
C PHE A 145 4.68 9.02 -16.37
N ASP A 146 3.95 9.99 -15.84
CA ASP A 146 3.87 10.28 -14.40
C ASP A 146 2.98 9.25 -13.68
N THR A 147 3.40 7.98 -13.66
CA THR A 147 2.68 6.88 -13.02
C THR A 147 3.64 5.97 -12.25
N SER A 148 3.17 5.41 -11.14
CA SER A 148 3.89 4.39 -10.37
C SER A 148 2.90 3.41 -9.75
N SER A 149 3.36 2.20 -9.42
CA SER A 149 2.52 1.23 -8.70
C SER A 149 1.95 1.82 -7.40
N SER A 150 2.70 2.67 -6.71
CA SER A 150 2.21 3.37 -5.50
C SER A 150 1.07 4.33 -5.80
N LYS A 151 1.17 5.14 -6.87
CA LYS A 151 0.08 6.01 -7.33
C LYS A 151 -1.16 5.23 -7.77
N VAL A 152 -0.97 4.06 -8.41
CA VAL A 152 -2.09 3.17 -8.79
C VAL A 152 -2.79 2.64 -7.55
N ILE A 153 -2.04 2.16 -6.55
CA ILE A 153 -2.59 1.66 -5.28
C ILE A 153 -3.32 2.77 -4.53
N GLU A 154 -2.75 3.96 -4.45
CA GLU A 154 -3.39 5.12 -3.83
C GLU A 154 -4.72 5.46 -4.54
N ARG A 155 -4.72 5.42 -5.88
CA ARG A 155 -5.92 5.65 -6.68
C ARG A 155 -6.97 4.55 -6.50
N ILE A 156 -6.57 3.28 -6.41
CA ILE A 156 -7.46 2.16 -6.08
C ILE A 156 -8.04 2.34 -4.67
N GLY A 157 -7.21 2.69 -3.69
CA GLY A 157 -7.66 3.02 -2.34
C GLY A 157 -8.67 4.16 -2.33
N THR A 158 -8.45 5.20 -3.13
CA THR A 158 -9.39 6.30 -3.32
C THR A 158 -10.69 5.81 -3.98
N LEU A 159 -10.61 4.98 -5.03
CA LEU A 159 -11.80 4.43 -5.71
C LEU A 159 -12.57 3.45 -4.83
N ALA A 160 -11.90 2.63 -4.04
CA ALA A 160 -12.55 1.73 -3.10
C ALA A 160 -13.34 2.49 -2.00
N THR A 161 -12.89 3.71 -1.68
CA THR A 161 -13.63 4.64 -0.80
C THR A 161 -14.71 5.43 -1.57
N HIS A 162 -14.62 5.53 -2.91
CA HIS A 162 -15.57 6.24 -3.77
C HIS A 162 -16.58 5.34 -4.51
N ALA A 163 -16.56 4.02 -4.29
CA ALA A 163 -17.56 3.09 -4.86
C ALA A 163 -18.95 3.21 -4.21
N GLN A 164 -19.25 4.35 -3.60
CA GLN A 164 -20.57 4.76 -3.19
C GLN A 164 -21.07 5.88 -4.13
N PRO A 165 -22.37 5.90 -4.51
CA PRO A 165 -22.89 6.90 -5.43
C PRO A 165 -22.53 8.31 -4.97
N GLU A 166 -22.22 9.16 -5.93
CA GLU A 166 -21.76 10.54 -5.74
C GLU A 166 -22.44 11.22 -4.54
N ALA A 167 -21.62 11.52 -3.56
CA ALA A 167 -22.06 12.27 -2.39
C ALA A 167 -22.54 13.65 -2.86
N ALA A 168 -23.69 14.04 -2.38
CA ALA A 168 -24.05 15.43 -2.31
C ALA A 168 -22.80 16.27 -1.96
N SER A 169 -22.51 17.24 -2.84
CA SER A 169 -21.57 18.36 -2.74
C SER A 169 -20.74 18.41 -1.45
N ALA A 170 -19.42 18.56 -1.62
CA ALA A 170 -18.47 18.97 -0.59
C ALA A 170 -18.78 20.36 0.00
N ALA A 171 -20.03 20.71 0.12
CA ALA A 171 -20.53 21.85 0.84
C ALA A 171 -20.36 21.57 2.34
N GLN A 172 -19.21 22.03 2.90
CA GLN A 172 -18.96 22.23 4.30
C GLN A 172 -19.31 21.05 5.22
N ALA A 173 -18.45 20.01 5.20
CA ALA A 173 -18.46 19.06 6.31
C ALA A 173 -18.24 19.84 7.63
N ARG A 174 -19.13 19.61 8.63
CA ARG A 174 -19.06 20.30 9.91
C ARG A 174 -17.90 19.83 10.81
N GLY A 175 -17.21 18.74 10.42
CA GLY A 175 -16.10 18.17 11.15
C GLY A 175 -15.81 16.73 10.73
N LEU A 176 -14.84 16.12 11.39
CA LEU A 176 -14.35 14.76 11.16
C LEU A 176 -14.49 13.94 12.44
N VAL A 177 -15.03 12.72 12.34
CA VAL A 177 -14.98 11.72 13.42
C VAL A 177 -14.06 10.59 12.98
N LEU A 178 -12.97 10.42 13.70
CA LEU A 178 -12.06 9.28 13.61
C LEU A 178 -12.56 8.23 14.60
N LEU A 179 -12.74 7.02 14.12
CA LEU A 179 -13.35 5.91 14.86
C LEU A 179 -12.31 4.80 15.01
N ASP A 180 -12.06 4.33 16.22
CA ASP A 180 -11.39 3.05 16.36
C ASP A 180 -12.31 1.93 15.85
N ARG A 181 -11.74 0.79 15.48
CA ARG A 181 -12.48 -0.33 14.90
C ARG A 181 -12.82 -1.38 15.96
N ASP A 182 -11.79 -1.99 16.54
CA ASP A 182 -11.91 -3.17 17.41
C ASP A 182 -12.26 -2.75 18.84
N GLY A 183 -13.43 -3.12 19.35
CA GLY A 183 -13.95 -2.67 20.64
C GLY A 183 -14.82 -1.40 20.57
N THR A 184 -14.80 -0.69 19.44
CA THR A 184 -15.59 0.54 19.22
C THR A 184 -16.71 0.34 18.20
N LEU A 185 -16.39 -0.12 16.99
CA LEU A 185 -17.36 -0.39 15.92
C LEU A 185 -17.80 -1.84 15.88
N ILE A 186 -16.84 -2.73 16.05
CA ILE A 186 -17.03 -4.17 16.03
C ILE A 186 -16.52 -4.79 17.33
N ARG A 187 -17.02 -5.98 17.65
CA ARG A 187 -16.53 -6.76 18.80
C ARG A 187 -15.02 -6.93 18.72
N ASN A 188 -14.32 -6.70 19.82
CA ASN A 188 -12.90 -6.89 19.93
C ASN A 188 -12.58 -8.40 20.02
N ILE A 189 -12.11 -8.96 18.91
CA ILE A 189 -11.62 -10.33 18.81
C ILE A 189 -10.11 -10.25 18.56
N PRO A 190 -9.26 -10.82 19.44
CA PRO A 190 -7.81 -10.79 19.24
C PRO A 190 -7.41 -11.30 17.86
N PHE A 191 -6.68 -10.47 17.11
CA PHE A 191 -6.20 -10.79 15.76
C PHE A 191 -7.30 -11.23 14.78
N LEU A 192 -8.44 -10.57 14.81
CA LEU A 192 -9.56 -10.85 13.91
C LEU A 192 -9.11 -10.84 12.43
N HIS A 193 -9.23 -11.99 11.78
CA HIS A 193 -8.83 -12.21 10.38
C HIS A 193 -9.90 -12.93 9.53
N ASP A 194 -10.88 -13.57 10.17
CA ASP A 194 -12.00 -14.19 9.48
C ASP A 194 -13.18 -13.21 9.38
N PRO A 195 -13.60 -12.81 8.14
CA PRO A 195 -14.72 -11.90 7.94
C PRO A 195 -16.07 -12.44 8.44
N ALA A 196 -16.22 -13.75 8.64
CA ALA A 196 -17.43 -14.35 9.20
C ALA A 196 -17.63 -14.01 10.69
N ASN A 197 -16.58 -13.61 11.38
CA ASN A 197 -16.59 -13.26 12.80
C ASN A 197 -16.77 -11.75 13.03
N VAL A 198 -17.07 -10.98 12.00
CA VAL A 198 -17.38 -9.53 12.14
C VAL A 198 -18.75 -9.39 12.79
N GLU A 199 -18.80 -8.71 13.93
CA GLU A 199 -20.02 -8.41 14.67
C GLU A 199 -20.05 -6.93 15.03
N ILE A 200 -21.00 -6.18 14.45
CA ILE A 200 -21.20 -4.76 14.76
C ILE A 200 -21.73 -4.63 16.19
N LEU A 201 -21.14 -3.77 16.98
CA LEU A 201 -21.54 -3.56 18.37
C LEU A 201 -22.91 -2.84 18.48
N PRO A 202 -23.65 -3.08 19.57
CA PRO A 202 -24.92 -2.41 19.82
C PRO A 202 -24.80 -0.89 19.83
N GLY A 203 -25.75 -0.19 19.22
CA GLY A 203 -25.80 1.28 19.16
C GLY A 203 -24.91 1.92 18.08
N VAL A 204 -23.99 1.18 17.46
CA VAL A 204 -23.09 1.70 16.43
C VAL A 204 -23.85 2.19 15.20
N ILE A 205 -24.77 1.39 14.67
CA ILE A 205 -25.56 1.76 13.48
C ILE A 205 -26.30 3.07 13.72
N GLU A 206 -27.04 3.16 14.82
CA GLU A 206 -27.84 4.34 15.16
C GLU A 206 -26.93 5.57 15.38
N GLY A 207 -25.83 5.39 16.11
CA GLY A 207 -24.88 6.47 16.39
C GLY A 207 -24.21 7.01 15.12
N LEU A 208 -23.73 6.14 14.24
CA LEU A 208 -23.10 6.56 12.98
C LEU A 208 -24.08 7.29 12.06
N LEU A 209 -25.34 6.85 11.99
CA LEU A 209 -26.39 7.57 11.23
C LEU A 209 -26.63 8.98 11.79
N LYS A 210 -26.66 9.15 13.11
CA LYS A 210 -26.80 10.46 13.75
C LYS A 210 -25.62 11.39 13.47
N LEU A 211 -24.38 10.87 13.57
CA LEU A 211 -23.17 11.64 13.25
C LEU A 211 -23.16 12.06 11.78
N GLN A 212 -23.50 11.15 10.87
CA GLN A 212 -23.58 11.43 9.44
C GLN A 212 -24.69 12.45 9.12
N ALA A 213 -25.86 12.34 9.73
CA ALA A 213 -26.97 13.28 9.58
C ALA A 213 -26.61 14.69 10.10
N ALA A 214 -25.73 14.79 11.10
CA ALA A 214 -25.19 16.05 11.59
C ALA A 214 -24.13 16.70 10.67
N GLY A 215 -23.81 16.07 9.53
CA GLY A 215 -22.84 16.58 8.56
C GLY A 215 -21.38 16.25 8.88
N LEU A 216 -21.12 15.28 9.75
CA LEU A 216 -19.76 14.84 10.08
C LEU A 216 -19.28 13.79 9.09
N GLN A 217 -18.00 13.90 8.68
CA GLN A 217 -17.30 12.86 7.93
C GLN A 217 -16.81 11.78 8.89
N LEU A 218 -16.88 10.51 8.46
CA LEU A 218 -16.50 9.36 9.25
C LEU A 218 -15.29 8.66 8.62
N ALA A 219 -14.25 8.41 9.41
CA ALA A 219 -13.10 7.62 9.00
C ALA A 219 -12.64 6.70 10.14
N ILE A 220 -11.99 5.59 9.80
CA ILE A 220 -11.50 4.60 10.78
C ILE A 220 -10.00 4.77 10.96
N VAL A 221 -9.52 4.62 12.21
CA VAL A 221 -8.11 4.62 12.60
C VAL A 221 -7.85 3.43 13.53
N SER A 222 -7.12 2.41 13.07
CA SER A 222 -7.00 1.13 13.79
C SER A 222 -5.55 0.62 13.88
N ASN A 223 -5.17 0.10 15.07
CA ASN A 223 -3.91 -0.62 15.26
C ASN A 223 -4.08 -2.09 14.87
N GLN A 224 -3.29 -2.56 13.90
CA GLN A 224 -3.39 -3.91 13.33
C GLN A 224 -2.04 -4.65 13.38
N GLN A 225 -1.46 -4.74 14.56
CA GLN A 225 -0.14 -5.35 14.79
C GLN A 225 -0.05 -6.83 14.39
N GLY A 226 -1.17 -7.54 14.33
CA GLY A 226 -1.19 -8.95 13.90
C GLY A 226 -0.62 -9.14 12.51
N ILE A 227 -0.67 -8.11 11.65
CA ILE A 227 -0.04 -8.12 10.32
C ILE A 227 1.48 -8.16 10.46
N GLY A 228 2.07 -7.24 11.23
CA GLY A 228 3.52 -7.20 11.45
C GLY A 228 4.06 -8.39 12.25
N LEU A 229 3.23 -9.02 13.06
CA LEU A 229 3.54 -10.25 13.80
C LEU A 229 3.32 -11.53 12.96
N GLY A 230 2.74 -11.43 11.75
CA GLY A 230 2.47 -12.55 10.86
C GLY A 230 1.30 -13.44 11.27
N TYR A 231 0.40 -12.98 12.15
CA TYR A 231 -0.78 -13.75 12.57
C TYR A 231 -1.87 -13.76 11.50
N PHE A 232 -1.94 -12.74 10.67
CA PHE A 232 -2.85 -12.65 9.52
C PHE A 232 -2.28 -11.70 8.47
N THR A 233 -2.79 -11.80 7.24
CA THR A 233 -2.32 -11.02 6.11
C THR A 233 -3.09 -9.70 5.95
N VAL A 234 -2.58 -8.82 5.09
CA VAL A 234 -3.33 -7.62 4.67
C VAL A 234 -4.60 -7.98 3.93
N GLN A 235 -4.61 -9.07 3.17
CA GLN A 235 -5.80 -9.57 2.49
C GLN A 235 -6.89 -9.96 3.48
N ASP A 236 -6.53 -10.62 4.58
CA ASP A 236 -7.47 -10.95 5.66
C ASP A 236 -8.02 -9.67 6.31
N PHE A 237 -7.15 -8.70 6.60
CA PHE A 237 -7.57 -7.38 7.08
C PHE A 237 -8.54 -6.68 6.13
N ILE A 238 -8.26 -6.70 4.82
CA ILE A 238 -9.15 -6.14 3.80
C ILE A 238 -10.48 -6.89 3.79
N ALA A 239 -10.50 -8.21 3.85
CA ALA A 239 -11.72 -9.02 3.86
C ALA A 239 -12.62 -8.72 5.07
N VAL A 240 -12.03 -8.61 6.26
CA VAL A 240 -12.72 -8.21 7.49
C VAL A 240 -13.34 -6.82 7.35
N ASN A 241 -12.57 -5.83 6.87
CA ASN A 241 -13.11 -4.49 6.66
C ASN A 241 -14.19 -4.44 5.59
N GLN A 242 -14.07 -5.21 4.51
CA GLN A 242 -15.11 -5.31 3.48
C GLN A 242 -16.42 -5.90 4.03
N ALA A 243 -16.35 -6.88 4.94
CA ALA A 243 -17.53 -7.44 5.61
C ALA A 243 -18.22 -6.37 6.47
N MET A 244 -17.47 -5.67 7.31
CA MET A 244 -17.96 -4.56 8.13
C MET A 244 -18.58 -3.44 7.26
N LEU A 245 -17.85 -2.98 6.23
CA LEU A 245 -18.31 -1.89 5.34
C LEU A 245 -19.58 -2.26 4.56
N ARG A 246 -19.73 -3.53 4.15
CA ARG A 246 -20.95 -4.01 3.49
C ARG A 246 -22.15 -3.91 4.44
N GLU A 247 -21.99 -4.31 5.69
CA GLU A 247 -23.07 -4.24 6.68
C GLU A 247 -23.44 -2.79 7.01
N LEU A 248 -22.45 -1.93 7.25
CA LEU A 248 -22.64 -0.50 7.47
C LEU A 248 -23.31 0.18 6.26
N GLY A 249 -22.80 -0.11 5.05
CA GLY A 249 -23.30 0.44 3.78
C GLY A 249 -24.74 0.02 3.48
N ALA A 250 -25.13 -1.22 3.79
CA ALA A 250 -26.51 -1.71 3.67
C ALA A 250 -27.50 -0.91 4.59
N ARG A 251 -26.99 -0.26 5.61
CA ARG A 251 -27.75 0.63 6.52
C ARG A 251 -27.61 2.12 6.16
N GLY A 252 -26.96 2.47 5.02
CA GLY A 252 -26.76 3.84 4.55
C GLY A 252 -25.62 4.61 5.23
N ILE A 253 -24.78 3.93 5.99
CA ILE A 253 -23.60 4.52 6.64
C ILE A 253 -22.42 4.54 5.67
N ARG A 254 -21.72 5.68 5.61
CA ARG A 254 -20.55 5.90 4.76
C ARG A 254 -19.30 6.13 5.58
N ILE A 255 -18.36 5.21 5.52
CA ILE A 255 -17.00 5.39 6.03
C ILE A 255 -16.13 5.86 4.86
N SER A 256 -15.63 7.08 4.97
CA SER A 256 -14.91 7.73 3.85
C SER A 256 -13.51 7.13 3.64
N LYS A 257 -12.84 6.68 4.72
CA LYS A 257 -11.49 6.11 4.64
C LYS A 257 -11.15 5.27 5.87
N ILE A 258 -10.25 4.30 5.69
CA ILE A 258 -9.68 3.50 6.77
C ILE A 258 -8.18 3.75 6.80
N TYR A 259 -7.66 4.15 7.96
CA TYR A 259 -6.23 4.23 8.27
C TYR A 259 -5.89 3.11 9.24
N PHE A 260 -4.78 2.43 9.01
CA PHE A 260 -4.35 1.37 9.93
C PHE A 260 -2.83 1.36 10.09
N CYS A 261 -2.39 0.88 11.24
CA CYS A 261 -0.98 0.64 11.53
C CYS A 261 -0.73 -0.88 11.53
N PRO A 262 0.04 -1.43 10.59
CA PRO A 262 0.35 -2.85 10.56
C PRO A 262 1.51 -3.24 11.47
N HIS A 263 2.24 -2.27 12.03
CA HIS A 263 3.51 -2.48 12.71
C HIS A 263 3.33 -3.13 14.09
N SER A 264 4.27 -3.99 14.47
CA SER A 264 4.41 -4.50 15.82
C SER A 264 4.90 -3.41 16.79
N LEU A 265 4.77 -3.64 18.10
CA LEU A 265 5.28 -2.72 19.12
C LEU A 265 6.81 -2.52 19.03
N ALA A 266 7.56 -3.56 18.65
CA ALA A 266 9.01 -3.52 18.54
C ALA A 266 9.51 -2.55 17.45
N GLU A 267 8.68 -2.26 16.43
CA GLU A 267 9.05 -1.37 15.32
C GLU A 267 8.98 0.12 15.65
N GLN A 268 8.45 0.51 16.81
CA GLN A 268 8.38 1.89 17.34
C GLN A 268 7.98 2.94 16.27
N CYS A 269 7.01 2.62 15.43
CA CYS A 269 6.59 3.48 14.32
C CYS A 269 5.80 4.71 14.81
N ALA A 270 5.84 5.79 14.04
CA ALA A 270 5.11 7.02 14.34
C ALA A 270 3.59 6.93 14.06
N CYS A 271 3.10 5.82 13.45
CA CYS A 271 1.68 5.71 13.08
C CYS A 271 0.83 4.95 14.11
N ARG A 272 1.43 4.04 14.91
CA ARG A 272 0.69 3.23 15.90
C ARG A 272 0.21 4.11 17.05
N LYS A 273 -1.10 4.08 17.37
CA LYS A 273 -1.64 4.64 18.61
C LYS A 273 -0.91 4.01 19.82
N PRO A 274 -0.42 4.79 20.81
CA PRO A 274 -0.80 6.18 21.12
C PRO A 274 -0.09 7.27 20.32
N ALA A 275 0.77 6.98 19.33
CA ALA A 275 1.33 8.00 18.46
C ALA A 275 0.24 8.61 17.56
N ALA A 276 0.37 9.91 17.26
CA ALA A 276 -0.63 10.70 16.52
C ALA A 276 -0.61 10.52 15.00
N GLY A 277 0.36 9.78 14.44
CA GLY A 277 0.65 9.81 12.99
C GLY A 277 -0.52 9.45 12.07
N MET A 278 -1.36 8.46 12.42
CA MET A 278 -2.57 8.15 11.64
C MET A 278 -3.59 9.27 11.70
N LEU A 279 -3.79 9.88 12.88
CA LEU A 279 -4.75 10.95 13.09
C LEU A 279 -4.36 12.22 12.33
N VAL A 280 -3.09 12.62 12.44
CA VAL A 280 -2.52 13.78 11.72
C VAL A 280 -2.66 13.58 10.20
N ARG A 281 -2.38 12.37 9.71
CA ARG A 281 -2.57 12.03 8.30
C ARG A 281 -4.04 12.12 7.91
N ALA A 282 -4.96 11.62 8.72
CA ALA A 282 -6.39 11.67 8.46
C ALA A 282 -6.87 13.14 8.40
N MET A 283 -6.56 13.96 9.41
CA MET A 283 -6.92 15.37 9.43
C MET A 283 -6.41 16.13 8.19
N ARG A 284 -5.17 15.87 7.78
CA ARG A 284 -4.61 16.44 6.55
C ARG A 284 -5.39 16.02 5.29
N ASP A 285 -5.68 14.74 5.14
CA ASP A 285 -6.37 14.18 3.97
C ASP A 285 -7.81 14.73 3.86
N PHE A 286 -8.48 14.94 5.00
CA PHE A 286 -9.83 15.51 5.08
C PHE A 286 -9.85 17.05 5.16
N LYS A 287 -8.69 17.69 5.24
CA LYS A 287 -8.55 19.14 5.46
C LYS A 287 -9.31 19.61 6.70
N ALA A 288 -9.39 18.77 7.72
CA ALA A 288 -10.06 19.05 8.97
C ALA A 288 -9.09 19.63 10.01
N ALA A 289 -9.51 20.69 10.70
CA ALA A 289 -8.74 21.25 11.81
C ALA A 289 -8.83 20.33 13.04
N PRO A 290 -7.81 20.29 13.91
CA PRO A 290 -7.85 19.48 15.13
C PRO A 290 -9.08 19.75 15.99
N GLU A 291 -9.46 21.03 16.13
CA GLU A 291 -10.63 21.47 16.93
C GLU A 291 -11.96 20.99 16.36
N GLN A 292 -12.01 20.68 15.07
CA GLN A 292 -13.18 20.13 14.36
C GLN A 292 -13.10 18.61 14.19
N THR A 293 -12.11 17.97 14.83
CA THR A 293 -11.89 16.53 14.73
C THR A 293 -12.14 15.86 16.08
N PHE A 294 -12.89 14.78 16.06
CA PHE A 294 -13.11 13.91 17.21
C PHE A 294 -12.43 12.56 16.97
N LEU A 295 -11.80 12.01 18.01
CA LEU A 295 -11.43 10.59 18.04
C LEU A 295 -12.35 9.87 19.02
N MET A 296 -13.07 8.88 18.56
CA MET A 296 -13.88 7.98 19.37
C MET A 296 -13.21 6.59 19.41
N GLY A 297 -12.91 6.08 20.60
CA GLY A 297 -12.25 4.79 20.81
C GLY A 297 -12.47 4.26 22.22
N ASP A 298 -12.16 2.97 22.45
CA ASP A 298 -12.39 2.27 23.71
C ASP A 298 -11.15 2.19 24.61
N SER A 299 -9.96 2.52 24.07
CA SER A 299 -8.69 2.31 24.76
C SER A 299 -8.03 3.61 25.25
N ASP A 300 -7.11 3.48 26.22
CA ASP A 300 -6.28 4.59 26.65
C ASP A 300 -5.31 5.03 25.54
N GLU A 301 -4.91 4.12 24.65
CA GLU A 301 -4.08 4.44 23.48
C GLU A 301 -4.81 5.41 22.54
N ASP A 302 -6.13 5.28 22.40
CA ASP A 302 -6.95 6.21 21.60
C ASP A 302 -7.00 7.59 22.24
N MET A 303 -7.26 7.66 23.55
CA MET A 303 -7.31 8.93 24.27
C MET A 303 -5.97 9.67 24.20
N GLN A 304 -4.86 8.96 24.37
CA GLN A 304 -3.51 9.54 24.27
C GLN A 304 -3.20 9.97 22.83
N ALA A 305 -3.56 9.18 21.82
CA ALA A 305 -3.33 9.52 20.42
C ALA A 305 -4.11 10.78 20.02
N GLY A 306 -5.37 10.89 20.44
CA GLY A 306 -6.18 12.07 20.18
C GLY A 306 -5.63 13.33 20.86
N ALA A 307 -5.23 13.24 22.10
CA ALA A 307 -4.58 14.34 22.82
C ALA A 307 -3.26 14.76 22.12
N ALA A 308 -2.43 13.80 21.70
CA ALA A 308 -1.19 14.06 20.98
C ALA A 308 -1.42 14.68 19.60
N ALA A 309 -2.56 14.40 18.95
CA ALA A 309 -2.96 14.99 17.68
C ALA A 309 -3.66 16.36 17.83
N GLY A 310 -3.97 16.77 19.05
CA GLY A 310 -4.71 18.00 19.35
C GLY A 310 -6.20 17.95 19.03
N CYS A 311 -6.77 16.77 18.76
CA CYS A 311 -8.19 16.60 18.51
C CYS A 311 -8.97 16.26 19.80
N ARG A 312 -10.29 16.42 19.73
CA ARG A 312 -11.19 16.09 20.86
C ARG A 312 -11.33 14.57 20.97
N THR A 313 -11.25 14.02 22.18
CA THR A 313 -11.35 12.58 22.43
C THR A 313 -12.65 12.23 23.12
N VAL A 314 -13.28 11.14 22.71
CA VAL A 314 -14.51 10.61 23.30
C VAL A 314 -14.35 9.11 23.51
N ARG A 315 -14.45 8.67 24.76
CA ARG A 315 -14.39 7.25 25.08
C ARG A 315 -15.71 6.56 24.76
N ALA A 316 -15.62 5.44 24.10
CA ALA A 316 -16.76 4.61 23.71
C ALA A 316 -16.44 3.14 23.98
N ASP A 317 -16.52 2.75 25.25
CA ASP A 317 -16.44 1.36 25.68
C ASP A 317 -17.57 0.53 25.07
N GLU A 318 -17.48 -0.79 25.09
CA GLU A 318 -18.49 -1.69 24.54
C GLU A 318 -19.88 -1.38 25.11
N GLY A 319 -20.83 -1.07 24.22
CA GLY A 319 -22.20 -0.64 24.58
C GLY A 319 -22.35 0.87 24.86
N ALA A 320 -21.28 1.65 24.90
CA ALA A 320 -21.33 3.10 25.16
C ALA A 320 -21.33 3.97 23.90
N PHE A 321 -21.46 3.40 22.70
CA PHE A 321 -21.41 4.16 21.44
C PHE A 321 -22.51 5.23 21.35
N GLY A 322 -23.73 4.93 21.82
CA GLY A 322 -24.85 5.88 21.86
C GLY A 322 -24.56 7.12 22.72
N PRO A 323 -24.22 6.98 24.00
CA PRO A 323 -23.76 8.09 24.84
C PRO A 323 -22.58 8.89 24.26
N ALA A 324 -21.55 8.22 23.72
CA ALA A 324 -20.43 8.87 23.07
C ALA A 324 -20.86 9.71 21.85
N THR A 325 -21.79 9.20 21.05
CA THR A 325 -22.40 9.92 19.93
C THR A 325 -23.11 11.19 20.43
N GLN A 326 -23.91 11.10 21.49
CA GLN A 326 -24.63 12.26 22.06
C GLN A 326 -23.63 13.33 22.54
N LEU A 327 -22.53 12.93 23.16
CA LEU A 327 -21.50 13.86 23.59
C LEU A 327 -20.90 14.62 22.39
N ILE A 328 -20.53 13.94 21.30
CA ILE A 328 -20.04 14.61 20.08
C ILE A 328 -21.07 15.60 19.56
N LEU A 329 -22.31 15.18 19.43
CA LEU A 329 -23.40 16.03 18.92
C LEU A 329 -23.63 17.29 19.78
N SER A 330 -23.48 17.18 21.10
CA SER A 330 -23.61 18.30 22.03
C SER A 330 -22.47 19.34 21.91
N LEU A 331 -21.30 18.89 21.41
CA LEU A 331 -20.12 19.74 21.22
C LEU A 331 -20.05 20.41 19.85
N LEU A 332 -20.98 20.07 18.91
CA LEU A 332 -21.00 20.65 17.56
C LEU A 332 -21.38 22.15 17.50
N PRO A 333 -22.27 22.69 18.32
CA PRO A 333 -22.59 24.13 18.30
C PRO A 333 -21.35 25.01 18.50
N ASP A 334 -20.37 24.55 19.26
CA ASP A 334 -19.12 25.28 19.54
C ASP A 334 -18.17 25.37 18.34
N LEU A 335 -18.45 24.67 17.23
CA LEU A 335 -17.64 24.68 16.01
C LEU A 335 -18.09 25.73 14.98
N VAL A 336 -19.08 26.54 15.27
CA VAL A 336 -19.74 27.50 14.33
C VAL A 336 -19.33 28.95 14.63
N THR A 337 -18.47 29.17 15.61
CA THR A 337 -17.85 30.48 15.88
C THR A 337 -16.38 30.48 15.42
#